data_444eab09ff50e90ef5bace4a7829bbd3
#
_entry.id   444eab09ff50e90ef5bace4a7829bbd3
#
_cell.length_a   1.000
_cell.length_b   1.000
_cell.length_c   1.000
_cell.angle_alpha   90.00
_cell.angle_beta   90.00
_cell.angle_gamma   90.00
#
_symmetry.space_group_name_H-M   'P 1'
#
loop_
_entity.id
_entity.type
_entity.pdbx_description
1 polymer ?
#
loop_
_entity_poly.entity_id
_entity_poly.type
_entity_poly.pdbx_seq_one_letter_code
_entity_poly.pdbx_strand_id
1 'polypeptide(L)'
;VGAPSAGSGARGGPGARSSPSADPTPPPRPLPPSRATAVRIPDLGVDAPIVPVRLDAHRQLGTPPVDKPKLIGWYADGPTPGETGTAVAVGHRDTRTGPAVFAALGQLDPGDHVEARRADGRTAVYTVDRVRTFDKDHFPDKEVYGTSDRPELRVLTCGGLYRSKTGYTSNIVVFAHLTATRGP
;
A
#
# COMPACT_ATOMS: atom_id res chain seq x y z
N VAL A 1 6.79 -25.59 -23.76
CA VAL A 1 6.18 -25.75 -23.87
C VAL A 1 5.41 -26.38 -23.80
N GLY A 2 5.52 -26.54 -23.85
CA GLY A 2 4.87 -26.89 -23.80
C GLY A 2 4.12 -27.42 -23.84
N ALA A 3 4.05 -27.69 -24.11
CA ALA A 3 3.33 -28.02 -24.13
C ALA A 3 2.55 -28.45 -24.07
N PRO A 4 2.38 -28.64 -24.34
CA PRO A 4 1.61 -28.98 -24.23
C PRO A 4 0.89 -29.50 -24.02
N SER A 5 1.01 -29.58 -24.26
CA SER A 5 0.29 -29.84 -24.07
C SER A 5 -0.38 -30.45 -23.80
N ALA A 6 -0.12 -30.71 -23.91
CA ALA A 6 -0.81 -30.99 -23.59
C ALA A 6 -1.53 -31.44 -23.18
N GLY A 7 -1.45 -31.54 -23.10
CA GLY A 7 -2.14 -31.77 -22.76
C GLY A 7 -2.72 -32.36 -22.44
N SER A 8 -2.53 -32.73 -22.59
CA SER A 8 -3.16 -33.06 -22.20
C SER A 8 -3.72 -33.40 -21.50
N GLY A 9 -3.51 -33.39 -21.30
CA GLY A 9 -4.01 -33.54 -20.67
C GLY A 9 -4.60 -33.81 -20.11
N ALA A 10 -4.56 -33.96 -20.08
CA ALA A 10 -5.22 -34.10 -19.59
C ALA A 10 -5.82 -34.52 -19.18
N ARG A 11 -5.87 -35.15 -19.25
CA ARG A 11 -6.43 -35.30 -18.84
C ARG A 11 -6.93 -35.63 -17.99
N GLY A 12 -6.65 -35.46 -17.70
CA GLY A 12 -7.03 -35.45 -16.96
C GLY A 12 -7.53 -35.61 -16.28
N GLY A 13 -7.48 -35.55 -16.09
CA GLY A 13 -7.86 -35.35 -15.51
C GLY A 13 -8.43 -35.27 -14.82
N PRO A 14 -8.55 -35.85 -14.65
CA PRO A 14 -9.19 -35.45 -14.03
C PRO A 14 -9.27 -34.90 -12.98
N GLY A 15 -9.10 -34.66 -12.82
CA GLY A 15 -9.25 -34.02 -12.06
C GLY A 15 -8.75 -33.40 -11.45
N ALA A 16 -8.10 -33.31 -11.64
CA ALA A 16 -7.65 -32.53 -11.12
C ALA A 16 -7.73 -31.46 -11.11
N ARG A 17 -8.03 -31.39 -11.38
CA ARG A 17 -8.16 -30.41 -11.48
C ARG A 17 -8.40 -29.68 -10.72
N SER A 18 -8.17 -29.63 -10.63
CA SER A 18 -8.42 -28.87 -10.11
C SER A 18 -8.19 -27.93 -9.57
N SER A 19 -7.47 -28.03 -9.78
CA SER A 19 -7.20 -26.94 -9.09
C SER A 19 -7.75 -25.73 -9.56
N PRO A 20 -8.56 -25.42 -9.27
CA PRO A 20 -9.27 -24.31 -9.69
C PRO A 20 -8.67 -23.00 -9.44
N SER A 21 -7.78 -22.93 -8.53
CA SER A 21 -7.09 -21.69 -8.29
C SER A 21 -6.14 -21.34 -9.39
N ALA A 22 -6.06 -22.16 -10.41
CA ALA A 22 -5.18 -21.91 -11.52
C ALA A 22 -5.61 -20.69 -12.34
N ASP A 23 -6.88 -20.36 -12.37
CA ASP A 23 -7.34 -19.21 -13.12
C ASP A 23 -7.20 -17.94 -12.30
N PRO A 24 -6.36 -17.00 -12.75
CA PRO A 24 -6.23 -15.77 -12.00
C PRO A 24 -7.53 -14.98 -12.05
N THR A 25 -7.89 -14.40 -10.93
CA THR A 25 -9.00 -13.47 -10.89
C THR A 25 -8.61 -12.22 -11.68
N PRO A 26 -9.46 -11.74 -12.59
CA PRO A 26 -9.17 -10.49 -13.28
C PRO A 26 -9.01 -9.35 -12.27
N PRO A 27 -8.11 -8.40 -12.53
CA PRO A 27 -7.98 -7.25 -11.66
C PRO A 27 -9.27 -6.45 -11.66
N PRO A 28 -9.63 -5.84 -10.53
CA PRO A 28 -10.81 -5.00 -10.47
C PRO A 28 -10.63 -3.77 -11.36
N ARG A 29 -11.73 -3.24 -11.85
CA ARG A 29 -11.70 -2.00 -12.60
C ARG A 29 -11.23 -0.86 -11.70
N PRO A 30 -10.43 0.05 -12.23
CA PRO A 30 -10.11 1.27 -11.47
C PRO A 30 -11.38 2.01 -11.10
N LEU A 31 -11.35 2.64 -9.95
CA LEU A 31 -12.47 3.43 -9.46
C LEU A 31 -12.34 4.88 -9.90
N PRO A 32 -13.47 5.60 -10.06
CA PRO A 32 -13.41 7.03 -10.29
C PRO A 32 -12.89 7.75 -9.05
N PRO A 33 -12.47 9.01 -9.17
CA PRO A 33 -11.92 9.74 -8.03
C PRO A 33 -12.91 9.86 -6.87
N SER A 34 -12.42 9.56 -5.67
CA SER A 34 -13.14 9.82 -4.42
C SER A 34 -12.11 9.77 -3.29
N ARG A 35 -12.05 10.82 -2.47
CA ARG A 35 -10.98 10.96 -1.48
C ARG A 35 -10.98 9.84 -0.44
N ALA A 36 -9.79 9.54 0.06
CA ALA A 36 -9.62 8.59 1.15
C ALA A 36 -10.14 9.20 2.45
N THR A 37 -10.83 8.40 3.26
CA THR A 37 -11.34 8.84 4.56
C THR A 37 -10.70 8.08 5.71
N ALA A 38 -10.32 6.81 5.49
CA ALA A 38 -9.68 6.00 6.51
C ALA A 38 -8.89 4.89 5.83
N VAL A 39 -7.85 4.41 6.53
CA VAL A 39 -7.09 3.24 6.09
C VAL A 39 -7.11 2.21 7.18
N ARG A 40 -7.36 0.97 6.79
CA ARG A 40 -7.40 -0.16 7.68
C ARG A 40 -6.39 -1.21 7.23
N ILE A 41 -5.57 -1.68 8.17
CA ILE A 41 -4.61 -2.76 7.91
C ILE A 41 -4.90 -3.85 8.94
N PRO A 42 -5.76 -4.84 8.59
CA PRO A 42 -6.22 -5.81 9.58
C PRO A 42 -5.10 -6.57 10.27
N ASP A 43 -4.06 -6.95 9.54
CA ASP A 43 -2.96 -7.74 10.11
C ASP A 43 -2.14 -6.99 11.14
N LEU A 44 -2.24 -5.67 11.17
CA LEU A 44 -1.55 -4.82 12.15
C LEU A 44 -2.50 -4.24 13.19
N GLY A 45 -3.80 -4.48 13.05
CA GLY A 45 -4.78 -3.86 13.93
C GLY A 45 -4.93 -2.36 13.71
N VAL A 46 -4.56 -1.86 12.54
CA VAL A 46 -4.63 -0.43 12.23
C VAL A 46 -5.99 -0.11 11.61
N ASP A 47 -6.61 0.95 12.11
CA ASP A 47 -7.81 1.55 11.53
C ASP A 47 -7.73 3.03 11.89
N ALA A 48 -7.35 3.86 10.92
CA ALA A 48 -6.98 5.23 11.19
C ALA A 48 -7.59 6.20 10.19
N PRO A 49 -7.98 7.39 10.66
CA PRO A 49 -8.48 8.42 9.76
C PRO A 49 -7.36 9.03 8.92
N ILE A 50 -7.76 9.61 7.80
CA ILE A 50 -6.86 10.18 6.82
C ILE A 50 -6.85 11.71 6.94
N VAL A 51 -5.65 12.28 6.80
CA VAL A 51 -5.49 13.71 6.55
C VAL A 51 -4.76 13.88 5.22
N PRO A 52 -5.06 14.93 4.45
CA PRO A 52 -4.34 15.18 3.22
C PRO A 52 -2.92 15.66 3.52
N VAL A 53 -1.95 15.19 2.74
CA VAL A 53 -0.59 15.70 2.78
C VAL A 53 -0.18 16.08 1.36
N ARG A 54 0.76 17.02 1.24
CA ARG A 54 1.23 17.53 -0.04
C ARG A 54 2.75 17.68 -0.01
N LEU A 55 3.33 17.93 -1.16
CA LEU A 55 4.76 18.22 -1.22
C LEU A 55 5.02 19.60 -0.62
N ASP A 56 6.12 19.73 0.13
CA ASP A 56 6.54 21.01 0.69
C ASP A 56 7.32 21.82 -0.35
N ALA A 57 7.87 22.97 0.09
CA ALA A 57 8.61 23.88 -0.78
C ALA A 57 9.87 23.22 -1.37
N HIS A 58 10.39 22.18 -0.73
CA HIS A 58 11.55 21.43 -1.20
C HIS A 58 11.15 20.15 -1.93
N ARG A 59 9.88 20.02 -2.29
CA ARG A 59 9.30 18.88 -3.00
C ARG A 59 9.41 17.57 -2.22
N GLN A 60 9.40 17.67 -0.90
CA GLN A 60 9.38 16.49 -0.05
C GLN A 60 7.96 16.25 0.45
N LEU A 61 7.61 14.97 0.55
CA LEU A 61 6.27 14.58 0.98
C LEU A 61 6.05 14.98 2.43
N GLY A 62 4.97 15.71 2.67
CA GLY A 62 4.55 16.05 4.02
C GLY A 62 4.12 14.82 4.80
N THR A 63 4.04 14.96 6.12
CA THR A 63 3.63 13.88 7.02
C THR A 63 2.50 14.40 7.93
N PRO A 64 1.73 13.48 8.54
CA PRO A 64 0.75 13.91 9.52
C PRO A 64 1.40 14.62 10.70
N PRO A 65 0.66 15.46 11.44
CA PRO A 65 1.22 16.15 12.61
C PRO A 65 1.79 15.16 13.63
N VAL A 66 2.97 15.49 14.17
CA VAL A 66 3.63 14.60 15.13
C VAL A 66 2.87 14.46 16.45
N ASP A 67 2.04 15.44 16.78
CA ASP A 67 1.20 15.38 17.99
C ASP A 67 -0.09 14.58 17.77
N LYS A 68 -0.28 14.00 16.58
CA LYS A 68 -1.42 13.15 16.24
C LYS A 68 -0.92 11.83 15.66
N PRO A 69 -0.34 10.97 16.50
CA PRO A 69 0.37 9.77 16.02
C PRO A 69 -0.51 8.72 15.37
N LYS A 70 -1.83 8.82 15.50
CA LYS A 70 -2.75 7.82 14.94
C LYS A 70 -3.29 8.21 13.57
N LEU A 71 -2.90 9.35 13.01
CA LEU A 71 -3.37 9.77 11.68
C LEU A 71 -2.48 9.21 10.59
N ILE A 72 -3.11 8.94 9.44
CA ILE A 72 -2.41 8.55 8.22
C ILE A 72 -2.57 9.68 7.22
N GLY A 73 -1.46 10.06 6.56
CA GLY A 73 -1.51 11.05 5.50
C GLY A 73 -1.70 10.39 4.15
N TRP A 74 -2.58 10.95 3.33
CA TRP A 74 -2.76 10.50 1.94
C TRP A 74 -2.31 11.63 1.03
N TYR A 75 -1.45 11.32 0.06
CA TYR A 75 -0.95 12.33 -0.86
C TYR A 75 -2.10 12.87 -1.71
N ALA A 76 -2.47 14.13 -1.47
CA ALA A 76 -3.69 14.70 -2.00
C ALA A 76 -3.63 15.03 -3.49
N ASP A 77 -2.43 15.23 -4.03
CA ASP A 77 -2.27 15.58 -5.45
C ASP A 77 -2.05 14.34 -6.32
N GLY A 78 -2.12 13.15 -5.73
CA GLY A 78 -2.02 11.89 -6.46
C GLY A 78 -3.36 11.18 -6.56
N PRO A 79 -3.34 9.91 -7.02
CA PRO A 79 -4.57 9.13 -7.15
C PRO A 79 -5.30 8.97 -5.82
N THR A 80 -6.63 8.98 -5.87
CA THR A 80 -7.47 8.57 -4.75
C THR A 80 -7.52 7.03 -4.70
N PRO A 81 -8.01 6.45 -3.59
CA PRO A 81 -8.00 4.98 -3.48
C PRO A 81 -8.75 4.31 -4.62
N GLY A 82 -8.10 3.35 -5.26
CA GLY A 82 -8.66 2.59 -6.36
C GLY A 82 -8.50 3.22 -7.73
N GLU A 83 -8.04 4.47 -7.81
CA GLU A 83 -7.75 5.08 -9.11
C GLU A 83 -6.48 4.49 -9.71
N THR A 84 -6.42 4.52 -11.06
CA THR A 84 -5.20 4.17 -11.79
C THR A 84 -4.06 5.08 -11.35
N GLY A 85 -2.88 4.52 -11.20
CA GLY A 85 -1.69 5.24 -10.82
C GLY A 85 -1.20 4.84 -9.44
N THR A 86 -0.13 5.47 -9.00
CA THR A 86 0.51 5.16 -7.73
C THR A 86 0.03 6.13 -6.65
N ALA A 87 -0.82 5.64 -5.75
CA ALA A 87 -1.25 6.39 -4.60
C ALA A 87 -0.24 6.24 -3.46
N VAL A 88 -0.16 7.23 -2.58
CA VAL A 88 0.82 7.23 -1.50
C VAL A 88 0.15 7.55 -0.17
N ALA A 89 0.40 6.71 0.83
CA ALA A 89 -0.02 6.92 2.20
C ALA A 89 1.21 6.93 3.10
N VAL A 90 1.24 7.83 4.08
CA VAL A 90 2.40 8.01 4.94
C VAL A 90 1.96 8.17 6.38
N GLY A 91 2.78 7.65 7.30
CA GLY A 91 2.51 7.79 8.73
C GLY A 91 3.78 7.68 9.53
N HIS A 92 3.71 8.08 10.79
CA HIS A 92 4.85 8.02 11.69
C HIS A 92 5.04 6.62 12.24
N ARG A 93 6.29 6.23 12.46
CA ARG A 93 6.62 4.98 13.15
C ARG A 93 6.49 5.16 14.64
N ASP A 94 7.00 6.26 15.17
CA ASP A 94 6.82 6.63 16.56
C ASP A 94 6.95 8.14 16.72
N THR A 95 6.60 8.61 17.89
CA THR A 95 6.70 10.01 18.29
C THR A 95 7.26 10.04 19.70
N ARG A 96 7.40 11.24 20.27
CA ARG A 96 7.89 11.36 21.63
C ARG A 96 7.04 10.61 22.66
N THR A 97 5.75 10.41 22.35
CA THR A 97 4.82 9.76 23.27
C THR A 97 4.75 8.25 23.08
N GLY A 98 5.49 7.70 22.12
CA GLY A 98 5.51 6.25 21.90
C GLY A 98 5.20 5.86 20.48
N PRO A 99 4.79 4.59 20.27
CA PRO A 99 4.51 4.07 18.94
C PRO A 99 3.41 4.86 18.24
N ALA A 100 3.58 5.07 16.94
CA ALA A 100 2.60 5.74 16.10
C ALA A 100 1.87 4.72 15.22
N VAL A 101 1.07 5.22 14.29
CA VAL A 101 0.17 4.38 13.50
C VAL A 101 0.89 3.30 12.72
N PHE A 102 2.10 3.56 12.22
CA PHE A 102 2.86 2.59 11.44
C PHE A 102 4.04 1.96 12.20
N ALA A 103 3.93 1.88 13.52
CA ALA A 103 4.99 1.29 14.34
C ALA A 103 5.35 -0.13 13.88
N ALA A 104 4.37 -0.89 13.41
CA ALA A 104 4.56 -2.28 13.00
C ALA A 104 4.54 -2.48 11.48
N LEU A 105 4.66 -1.41 10.69
CA LEU A 105 4.48 -1.51 9.24
C LEU A 105 5.42 -2.53 8.61
N GLY A 106 6.64 -2.64 9.10
CA GLY A 106 7.63 -3.59 8.58
C GLY A 106 7.29 -5.05 8.81
N GLN A 107 6.26 -5.34 9.61
CA GLN A 107 5.84 -6.72 9.87
C GLN A 107 4.84 -7.25 8.85
N LEU A 108 4.41 -6.42 7.90
CA LEU A 108 3.53 -6.88 6.83
C LEU A 108 4.27 -7.86 5.92
N ASP A 109 3.51 -8.84 5.44
CA ASP A 109 4.01 -9.85 4.51
C ASP A 109 3.29 -9.74 3.17
N PRO A 110 3.92 -10.22 2.09
CA PRO A 110 3.19 -10.35 0.81
C PRO A 110 1.91 -11.15 1.01
N GLY A 111 0.82 -10.65 0.42
CA GLY A 111 -0.51 -11.25 0.58
C GLY A 111 -1.36 -10.59 1.64
N ASP A 112 -0.78 -9.82 2.54
CA ASP A 112 -1.55 -9.05 3.51
C ASP A 112 -2.30 -7.93 2.81
N HIS A 113 -3.32 -7.38 3.47
CA HIS A 113 -4.20 -6.39 2.85
C HIS A 113 -4.08 -5.01 3.50
N VAL A 114 -4.23 -4.00 2.66
CA VAL A 114 -4.41 -2.61 3.09
C VAL A 114 -5.71 -2.13 2.46
N GLU A 115 -6.66 -1.69 3.29
CA GLU A 115 -7.97 -1.28 2.84
C GLU A 115 -8.11 0.23 3.00
N ALA A 116 -8.47 0.90 1.92
CA ALA A 116 -8.66 2.34 1.92
C ALA A 116 -10.14 2.65 1.70
N ARG A 117 -10.76 3.27 2.71
CA ARG A 117 -12.16 3.66 2.64
C ARG A 117 -12.28 4.99 1.94
N ARG A 118 -13.31 5.16 1.15
CA ARG A 118 -13.52 6.33 0.29
C ARG A 118 -14.74 7.11 0.74
N ALA A 119 -14.77 8.39 0.38
CA ALA A 119 -15.91 9.25 0.69
C ALA A 119 -17.21 8.75 0.05
N ASP A 120 -17.12 8.02 -1.09
CA ASP A 120 -18.31 7.49 -1.76
C ASP A 120 -18.84 6.19 -1.10
N GLY A 121 -18.26 5.77 0.01
CA GLY A 121 -18.68 4.57 0.73
C GLY A 121 -18.06 3.28 0.25
N ARG A 122 -17.32 3.33 -0.86
CA ARG A 122 -16.60 2.15 -1.36
C ARG A 122 -15.27 1.99 -0.64
N THR A 123 -14.76 0.77 -0.66
CA THR A 123 -13.45 0.45 -0.09
C THR A 123 -12.57 -0.15 -1.18
N ALA A 124 -11.39 0.41 -1.35
CA ALA A 124 -10.36 -0.16 -2.23
C ALA A 124 -9.49 -1.10 -1.40
N VAL A 125 -9.36 -2.35 -1.83
CA VAL A 125 -8.55 -3.35 -1.14
C VAL A 125 -7.29 -3.60 -1.94
N TYR A 126 -6.15 -3.30 -1.34
CA TYR A 126 -4.84 -3.53 -1.94
C TYR A 126 -4.18 -4.74 -1.27
N THR A 127 -3.49 -5.53 -2.07
CA THR A 127 -2.71 -6.66 -1.56
C THR A 127 -1.23 -6.32 -1.60
N VAL A 128 -0.53 -6.59 -0.52
CA VAL A 128 0.90 -6.31 -0.40
C VAL A 128 1.67 -7.24 -1.33
N ASP A 129 2.54 -6.66 -2.16
CA ASP A 129 3.43 -7.38 -3.06
C ASP A 129 4.79 -7.60 -2.42
N ARG A 130 5.31 -6.57 -1.76
CA ARG A 130 6.61 -6.65 -1.09
C ARG A 130 6.74 -5.52 -0.08
N VAL A 131 7.66 -5.71 0.86
CA VAL A 131 8.03 -4.70 1.86
C VAL A 131 9.53 -4.51 1.77
N ARG A 132 9.98 -3.26 1.69
CA ARG A 132 11.40 -2.94 1.54
C ARG A 132 11.79 -1.83 2.50
N THR A 133 13.06 -1.83 2.88
CA THR A 133 13.66 -0.76 3.67
C THR A 133 14.70 -0.09 2.81
N PHE A 134 14.60 1.23 2.64
CA PHE A 134 15.53 2.01 1.82
C PHE A 134 16.20 3.09 2.66
N ASP A 135 17.51 3.26 2.47
CA ASP A 135 18.22 4.37 3.09
C ASP A 135 17.73 5.69 2.53
N LYS A 136 17.62 6.70 3.38
CA LYS A 136 17.17 8.02 2.94
C LYS A 136 18.10 8.62 1.88
N ASP A 137 19.39 8.35 1.99
CA ASP A 137 20.38 8.90 1.06
C ASP A 137 20.35 8.23 -0.30
N HIS A 138 19.71 7.06 -0.41
CA HIS A 138 19.64 6.27 -1.64
C HIS A 138 18.20 5.85 -1.91
N PHE A 139 17.25 6.72 -1.62
CA PHE A 139 15.84 6.41 -1.79
C PHE A 139 15.49 6.32 -3.28
N PRO A 140 14.92 5.21 -3.75
CA PRO A 140 14.64 5.02 -5.18
C PRO A 140 13.31 5.69 -5.57
N ASP A 141 13.32 7.01 -5.76
CA ASP A 141 12.11 7.78 -6.02
C ASP A 141 11.31 7.23 -7.19
N LYS A 142 11.97 6.82 -8.27
CA LYS A 142 11.26 6.32 -9.44
C LYS A 142 10.56 5.00 -9.17
N GLU A 143 11.17 4.12 -8.39
CA GLU A 143 10.58 2.84 -8.04
C GLU A 143 9.38 3.04 -7.12
N VAL A 144 9.50 3.95 -6.17
CA VAL A 144 8.47 4.16 -5.15
C VAL A 144 7.32 5.01 -5.69
N TYR A 145 7.64 6.16 -6.30
CA TYR A 145 6.64 7.15 -6.71
C TYR A 145 6.34 7.15 -8.20
N GLY A 146 6.99 6.27 -8.97
CA GLY A 146 6.80 6.26 -10.41
C GLY A 146 5.36 5.96 -10.80
N THR A 147 5.00 6.39 -12.01
CA THR A 147 3.65 6.18 -12.52
C THR A 147 3.37 4.71 -12.76
N SER A 148 2.09 4.35 -12.72
CA SER A 148 1.63 3.00 -12.98
C SER A 148 0.40 3.06 -13.88
N ASP A 149 0.23 2.05 -14.72
CA ASP A 149 -0.96 1.93 -15.59
C ASP A 149 -2.07 1.14 -14.90
N ARG A 150 -1.88 0.75 -13.65
CA ARG A 150 -2.90 0.09 -12.82
C ARG A 150 -2.92 0.75 -11.45
N PRO A 151 -4.02 0.55 -10.67
CA PRO A 151 -4.07 1.10 -9.32
C PRO A 151 -3.05 0.43 -8.41
N GLU A 152 -2.11 1.21 -7.88
CA GLU A 152 -1.11 0.77 -6.92
C GLU A 152 -1.08 1.70 -5.73
N LEU A 153 -0.56 1.17 -4.61
CA LEU A 153 -0.42 1.92 -3.38
C LEU A 153 0.98 1.74 -2.82
N ARG A 154 1.54 2.82 -2.33
CA ARG A 154 2.76 2.80 -1.53
C ARG A 154 2.43 3.29 -0.14
N VAL A 155 2.79 2.52 0.87
CA VAL A 155 2.61 2.92 2.27
C VAL A 155 3.99 3.10 2.86
N LEU A 156 4.26 4.29 3.39
CA LEU A 156 5.60 4.67 3.83
C LEU A 156 5.63 5.09 5.28
N THR A 157 6.72 4.77 5.94
CA THR A 157 7.03 5.32 7.26
C THR A 157 8.54 5.41 7.42
N CYS A 158 8.97 6.13 8.45
CA CYS A 158 10.37 6.12 8.85
C CYS A 158 10.68 4.82 9.56
N GLY A 159 11.78 4.18 9.18
CA GLY A 159 12.24 2.95 9.78
C GLY A 159 13.75 2.99 9.95
N GLY A 160 14.35 1.84 10.35
CA GLY A 160 15.76 1.72 10.52
C GLY A 160 16.24 2.28 11.85
N LEU A 161 17.51 2.67 11.91
CA LEU A 161 18.13 3.12 13.14
C LEU A 161 17.78 4.58 13.41
N TYR A 162 17.21 4.85 14.59
CA TYR A 162 16.91 6.20 15.02
C TYR A 162 18.18 6.90 15.50
N ARG A 163 18.39 8.15 15.07
CA ARG A 163 19.47 9.02 15.57
C ARG A 163 18.84 10.32 16.04
N SER A 164 19.21 10.75 17.24
CA SER A 164 18.57 11.90 17.88
C SER A 164 18.70 13.20 17.08
N LYS A 165 19.73 13.35 16.27
CA LYS A 165 19.93 14.57 15.49
C LYS A 165 19.30 14.53 14.11
N THR A 166 19.21 13.35 13.51
CA THR A 166 18.77 13.20 12.12
C THR A 166 17.48 12.42 11.97
N GLY A 167 16.94 11.86 13.05
CA GLY A 167 15.80 10.97 12.98
C GLY A 167 16.19 9.60 12.46
N TYR A 168 15.25 8.92 11.84
CA TYR A 168 15.51 7.61 11.25
C TYR A 168 16.34 7.74 9.99
N THR A 169 17.27 6.79 9.77
CA THR A 169 18.16 6.81 8.61
C THR A 169 17.55 6.13 7.39
N SER A 170 16.43 5.44 7.55
CA SER A 170 15.80 4.74 6.44
C SER A 170 14.29 4.82 6.54
N ASN A 171 13.63 4.50 5.41
CA ASN A 171 12.18 4.43 5.33
C ASN A 171 11.76 3.01 4.98
N ILE A 172 10.65 2.58 5.58
CA ILE A 172 10.00 1.33 5.21
C ILE A 172 8.95 1.68 4.17
N VAL A 173 8.93 0.92 3.07
CA VAL A 173 7.99 1.11 1.98
C VAL A 173 7.27 -0.21 1.70
N VAL A 174 5.95 -0.16 1.74
CA VAL A 174 5.09 -1.29 1.37
C VAL A 174 4.60 -1.03 -0.05
N PHE A 175 4.80 -2.00 -0.93
CA PHE A 175 4.34 -1.96 -2.32
C PHE A 175 3.11 -2.85 -2.42
N ALA A 176 2.01 -2.29 -2.89
CA ALA A 176 0.75 -3.02 -2.98
C ALA A 176 0.00 -2.63 -4.25
N HIS A 177 -0.90 -3.50 -4.70
CA HIS A 177 -1.74 -3.20 -5.85
C HIS A 177 -3.18 -3.57 -5.55
N LEU A 178 -4.11 -2.93 -6.27
CA LEU A 178 -5.54 -3.14 -6.06
C LEU A 178 -5.94 -4.55 -6.47
N THR A 179 -6.61 -5.27 -5.57
CA THR A 179 -7.04 -6.65 -5.83
C THR A 179 -8.54 -6.84 -5.63
N ALA A 180 -9.21 -5.91 -4.96
CA ALA A 180 -10.66 -6.00 -4.78
C ALA A 180 -11.23 -4.62 -4.48
N THR A 181 -12.51 -4.47 -4.71
CA THR A 181 -13.27 -3.30 -4.29
C THR A 181 -14.54 -3.80 -3.59
N ARG A 182 -14.97 -3.05 -2.59
CA ARG A 182 -16.22 -3.35 -1.89
C ARG A 182 -17.16 -2.18 -2.08
N GLY A 183 -18.44 -2.49 -2.30
CA GLY A 183 -19.44 -1.48 -2.51
C GLY A 183 -19.83 -0.78 -1.23
N PRO A 184 -20.61 0.31 -1.34
CA PRO A 184 -21.15 0.95 -0.14
C PRO A 184 -22.20 0.06 0.48
#